data_d041a64fe0eaf760e0dee266f808d481
#
_entry.id   d041a64fe0eaf760e0dee266f808d481
#
_cell.length_a   1.000
_cell.length_b   1.000
_cell.length_c   1.000
_cell.angle_alpha   90.00
_cell.angle_beta   90.00
_cell.angle_gamma   90.00
#
_symmetry.space_group_name_H-M   'P 1'
#
loop_
_entity.id
_entity.type
_entity.pdbx_description
1 polymer ?
#
loop_
_entity_poly.entity_id
_entity_poly.type
_entity_poly.pdbx_seq_one_letter_code
_entity_poly.pdbx_strand_id
1 'polypeptide(L)'
;MKKNNLSDVKKANRQLVYECIWSHKSVTMTDLAYVTHLSRPTITSLVQEMTADNLVIKSGYGTSNGGRNPVLYHANVNAAYAMGIDLEFPKVRMAISNLECENICFSVRIYPKDADKDQVLQLMKQ
;
A
#
# COMPACT_ATOMS: atom_id res chain seq x y z
N MET A 1 13.83 -30.12 8.04
CA MET A 1 12.52 -29.45 8.25
C MET A 1 12.73 -28.12 8.98
N LYS A 2 12.51 -26.97 8.32
CA LYS A 2 12.47 -25.68 9.03
C LYS A 2 11.27 -25.69 9.97
N LYS A 3 11.48 -25.55 11.28
CA LYS A 3 10.40 -25.26 12.23
C LYS A 3 9.76 -23.94 11.79
N ASN A 4 8.54 -23.99 11.26
CA ASN A 4 7.75 -22.77 11.09
C ASN A 4 7.53 -22.18 12.48
N ASN A 5 8.19 -21.07 12.75
CA ASN A 5 8.00 -20.34 13.98
C ASN A 5 6.60 -19.68 13.92
N LEU A 6 5.89 -19.60 15.03
CA LEU A 6 4.59 -18.88 15.14
C LEU A 6 4.63 -17.48 14.50
N SER A 7 5.78 -16.82 14.57
CA SER A 7 6.05 -15.54 13.91
C SER A 7 5.95 -15.62 12.37
N ASP A 8 6.47 -16.71 11.77
CA ASP A 8 6.44 -16.86 10.30
C ASP A 8 5.04 -17.14 9.80
N VAL A 9 4.25 -17.93 10.55
CA VAL A 9 2.83 -18.19 10.26
C VAL A 9 2.01 -16.90 10.34
N LYS A 10 2.22 -16.10 11.40
CA LYS A 10 1.53 -14.82 11.55
C LYS A 10 1.86 -13.87 10.40
N LYS A 11 3.13 -13.79 9.98
CA LYS A 11 3.59 -12.97 8.87
C LYS A 11 2.95 -13.40 7.54
N ALA A 12 2.92 -14.71 7.27
CA ALA A 12 2.28 -15.26 6.08
C ALA A 12 0.78 -14.98 6.05
N ASN A 13 0.08 -15.18 7.18
CA ASN A 13 -1.35 -14.88 7.29
C ASN A 13 -1.63 -13.38 7.10
N ARG A 14 -0.79 -12.49 7.65
CA ARG A 14 -0.91 -11.05 7.47
C ARG A 14 -0.77 -10.67 6.00
N GLN A 15 0.22 -11.22 5.31
CA GLN A 15 0.42 -11.00 3.89
C GLN A 15 -0.80 -11.47 3.07
N LEU A 16 -1.27 -12.69 3.32
CA LEU A 16 -2.46 -13.26 2.65
C LEU A 16 -3.70 -12.37 2.80
N VAL A 17 -3.98 -11.90 4.02
CA VAL A 17 -5.11 -11.01 4.29
C VAL A 17 -4.95 -9.67 3.59
N TYR A 18 -3.74 -9.09 3.60
CA TYR A 18 -3.46 -7.82 2.92
C TYR A 18 -3.63 -7.93 1.40
N GLU A 19 -3.10 -9.00 0.78
CA GLU A 19 -3.26 -9.26 -0.66
C GLU A 19 -4.74 -9.44 -1.05
N CYS A 20 -5.52 -10.09 -0.19
CA CYS A 20 -6.96 -10.22 -0.37
C CYS A 20 -7.67 -8.85 -0.34
N ILE A 21 -7.34 -7.99 0.64
CA ILE A 21 -7.90 -6.64 0.73
C ILE A 21 -7.51 -5.80 -0.50
N TRP A 22 -6.26 -5.90 -0.92
CA TRP A 22 -5.74 -5.18 -2.08
C TRP A 22 -6.47 -5.54 -3.38
N SER A 23 -6.62 -6.85 -3.63
CA SER A 23 -7.20 -7.34 -4.89
C SER A 23 -8.71 -7.11 -5.01
N HIS A 24 -9.45 -7.09 -3.92
CA HIS A 24 -10.91 -6.93 -3.92
C HIS A 24 -11.38 -5.49 -3.75
N LYS A 25 -10.46 -4.52 -3.59
CA LYS A 25 -10.72 -3.08 -3.39
C LYS A 25 -11.56 -2.74 -2.15
N SER A 26 -12.60 -3.51 -1.83
CA SER A 26 -13.44 -3.29 -0.64
C SER A 26 -13.99 -4.62 -0.15
N VAL A 27 -13.73 -4.96 1.11
CA VAL A 27 -14.08 -6.26 1.70
C VAL A 27 -14.61 -6.10 3.13
N THR A 28 -15.44 -7.06 3.54
CA THR A 28 -15.84 -7.22 4.94
C THR A 28 -14.96 -8.23 5.67
N MET A 29 -15.00 -8.25 7.00
CA MET A 29 -14.37 -9.31 7.81
C MET A 29 -14.89 -10.71 7.46
N THR A 30 -16.14 -10.82 6.99
CA THR A 30 -16.74 -12.09 6.59
C THR A 30 -16.18 -12.58 5.27
N ASP A 31 -16.03 -11.67 4.28
CA ASP A 31 -15.42 -12.00 3.00
C ASP A 31 -13.98 -12.46 3.18
N LEU A 32 -13.20 -11.74 4.03
CA LEU A 32 -11.84 -12.14 4.35
C LEU A 32 -11.75 -13.52 4.96
N ALA A 33 -12.62 -13.84 5.94
CA ALA A 33 -12.65 -15.17 6.55
C ALA A 33 -13.02 -16.26 5.53
N TYR A 34 -13.94 -15.98 4.62
CA TYR A 34 -14.35 -16.90 3.58
C TYR A 34 -13.23 -17.19 2.57
N VAL A 35 -12.59 -16.13 2.05
CA VAL A 35 -11.57 -16.26 1.01
C VAL A 35 -10.27 -16.82 1.56
N THR A 36 -9.83 -16.39 2.75
CA THR A 36 -8.55 -16.80 3.33
C THR A 36 -8.62 -18.10 4.14
N HIS A 37 -9.83 -18.59 4.45
CA HIS A 37 -10.08 -19.73 5.34
C HIS A 37 -9.48 -19.57 6.76
N LEU A 38 -9.18 -18.33 7.17
CA LEU A 38 -8.71 -18.02 8.52
C LEU A 38 -9.89 -17.80 9.47
N SER A 39 -9.67 -18.08 10.75
CA SER A 39 -10.68 -17.85 11.78
C SER A 39 -11.00 -16.35 11.92
N ARG A 40 -12.25 -16.03 12.28
CA ARG A 40 -12.66 -14.62 12.53
C ARG A 40 -11.80 -13.90 13.56
N PRO A 41 -11.43 -14.48 14.70
CA PRO A 41 -10.51 -13.84 15.64
C PRO A 41 -9.15 -13.49 15.00
N THR A 42 -8.60 -14.39 14.18
CA THR A 42 -7.35 -14.17 13.45
C THR A 42 -7.48 -12.99 12.49
N ILE A 43 -8.53 -12.97 11.66
CA ILE A 43 -8.81 -11.85 10.74
C ILE A 43 -8.97 -10.55 11.51
N THR A 44 -9.74 -10.54 12.59
CA THR A 44 -9.97 -9.33 13.39
C THR A 44 -8.65 -8.77 13.93
N SER A 45 -7.80 -9.63 14.51
CA SER A 45 -6.48 -9.20 15.02
C SER A 45 -5.60 -8.63 13.92
N LEU A 46 -5.50 -9.33 12.76
CA LEU A 46 -4.65 -8.90 11.65
C LEU A 46 -5.14 -7.58 11.02
N VAL A 47 -6.44 -7.42 10.82
CA VAL A 47 -7.00 -6.18 10.26
C VAL A 47 -6.84 -5.01 11.23
N GLN A 48 -6.99 -5.24 12.54
CA GLN A 48 -6.74 -4.22 13.55
C GLN A 48 -5.28 -3.76 13.55
N GLU A 49 -4.32 -4.70 13.50
CA GLU A 49 -2.89 -4.39 13.39
C GLU A 49 -2.59 -3.57 12.12
N MET A 50 -3.09 -4.02 10.95
CA MET A 50 -2.88 -3.30 9.69
C MET A 50 -3.56 -1.93 9.65
N THR A 51 -4.67 -1.76 10.38
CA THR A 51 -5.32 -0.45 10.52
C THR A 51 -4.49 0.48 11.41
N ALA A 52 -3.92 -0.05 12.50
CA ALA A 52 -3.01 0.72 13.37
C ALA A 52 -1.72 1.13 12.63
N ASP A 53 -1.23 0.28 11.72
CA ASP A 53 -0.08 0.56 10.86
C ASP A 53 -0.43 1.45 9.65
N ASN A 54 -1.67 1.92 9.55
CA ASN A 54 -2.16 2.74 8.43
C ASN A 54 -2.09 2.07 7.04
N LEU A 55 -2.00 0.74 6.98
CA LEU A 55 -2.00 -0.04 5.74
C LEU A 55 -3.41 -0.33 5.22
N VAL A 56 -4.39 -0.38 6.12
CA VAL A 56 -5.80 -0.65 5.84
C VAL A 56 -6.65 0.43 6.48
N ILE A 57 -7.66 0.90 5.78
CA ILE A 57 -8.60 1.90 6.26
C ILE A 57 -10.03 1.41 6.16
N LYS A 58 -10.91 1.95 7.02
CA LYS A 58 -12.36 1.72 6.96
C LYS A 58 -12.96 2.65 5.91
N SER A 59 -13.71 2.09 4.97
CA SER A 59 -14.31 2.83 3.84
C SER A 59 -15.82 3.09 3.97
N GLY A 60 -16.40 2.72 5.10
CA GLY A 60 -17.83 2.86 5.34
C GLY A 60 -18.51 1.55 5.70
N TYR A 61 -19.77 1.43 5.30
CA TYR A 61 -20.60 0.27 5.62
C TYR A 61 -21.20 -0.32 4.35
N GLY A 62 -21.18 -1.65 4.26
CA GLY A 62 -21.88 -2.39 3.21
C GLY A 62 -23.39 -2.49 3.48
N THR A 63 -24.11 -3.05 2.50
CA THR A 63 -25.53 -3.36 2.63
C THR A 63 -25.72 -4.61 3.50
N SER A 64 -26.76 -4.61 4.33
CA SER A 64 -27.15 -5.76 5.15
C SER A 64 -28.54 -6.25 4.75
N ASN A 65 -28.72 -7.57 4.69
CA ASN A 65 -30.00 -8.22 4.42
C ASN A 65 -30.77 -8.54 5.72
N GLY A 66 -30.62 -7.71 6.75
CA GLY A 66 -31.23 -7.88 8.06
C GLY A 66 -30.18 -7.99 9.17
N GLY A 67 -29.95 -6.90 9.88
CA GLY A 67 -28.94 -6.76 10.93
C GLY A 67 -28.09 -5.52 10.77
N ARG A 68 -27.00 -5.43 11.56
CA ARG A 68 -26.06 -4.31 11.48
C ARG A 68 -25.26 -4.36 10.17
N ASN A 69 -25.18 -3.25 9.48
CA ASN A 69 -24.36 -3.12 8.26
C ASN A 69 -22.90 -3.48 8.55
N PRO A 70 -22.28 -4.34 7.74
CA PRO A 70 -20.90 -4.72 7.91
C PRO A 70 -19.96 -3.55 7.58
N VAL A 71 -18.86 -3.44 8.33
CA VAL A 71 -17.82 -2.46 8.04
C VAL A 71 -17.04 -2.93 6.82
N LEU A 72 -16.80 -2.02 5.88
CA LEU A 72 -15.95 -2.23 4.71
C LEU A 72 -14.52 -1.75 5.00
N TYR A 73 -13.56 -2.51 4.50
CA TYR A 73 -12.13 -2.23 4.59
C TYR A 73 -11.52 -2.21 3.19
N HIS A 74 -10.56 -1.32 2.98
CA HIS A 74 -9.73 -1.31 1.79
C HIS A 74 -8.27 -0.99 2.13
N ALA A 75 -7.37 -1.28 1.21
CA ALA A 75 -5.97 -0.93 1.36
C ALA A 75 -5.78 0.59 1.28
N ASN A 76 -4.93 1.14 2.13
CA ASN A 76 -4.58 2.55 2.06
C ASN A 76 -3.53 2.76 0.95
N VAL A 77 -3.95 3.22 -0.19
CA VAL A 77 -3.07 3.47 -1.34
C VAL A 77 -2.03 4.56 -1.08
N ASN A 78 -2.27 5.41 -0.08
CA ASN A 78 -1.36 6.46 0.36
C ASN A 78 -0.50 6.05 1.58
N ALA A 79 -0.46 4.76 1.92
CA ALA A 79 0.38 4.26 3.01
C ALA A 79 1.88 4.36 2.71
N ALA A 80 2.24 4.40 1.42
CA ALA A 80 3.61 4.58 0.95
C ALA A 80 3.62 5.24 -0.43
N TYR A 81 4.77 5.77 -0.79
CA TYR A 81 5.00 6.42 -2.08
C TYR A 81 6.24 5.86 -2.73
N ALA A 82 6.23 5.80 -4.05
CA ALA A 82 7.39 5.47 -4.87
C ALA A 82 7.90 6.74 -5.56
N MET A 83 9.21 6.92 -5.59
CA MET A 83 9.85 7.99 -6.36
C MET A 83 10.65 7.36 -7.50
N GLY A 84 10.36 7.78 -8.72
CA GLY A 84 11.14 7.49 -9.91
C GLY A 84 11.97 8.71 -10.34
N ILE A 85 13.23 8.49 -10.67
CA ILE A 85 14.14 9.52 -11.21
C ILE A 85 14.72 9.00 -12.49
N ASP A 86 14.56 9.76 -13.57
CA ASP A 86 15.13 9.51 -14.88
C ASP A 86 16.12 10.63 -15.22
N LEU A 87 17.36 10.24 -15.46
CA LEU A 87 18.48 11.14 -15.74
C LEU A 87 18.93 10.96 -17.19
N GLU A 88 18.45 11.81 -18.07
CA GLU A 88 18.79 11.83 -19.48
C GLU A 88 19.18 13.25 -19.90
N PHE A 89 20.45 13.43 -20.32
CA PHE A 89 20.88 14.76 -20.75
C PHE A 89 19.96 15.30 -21.88
N PRO A 90 19.51 16.54 -21.80
CA PRO A 90 19.78 17.60 -20.78
C PRO A 90 18.71 17.67 -19.67
N LYS A 91 18.00 16.60 -19.39
CA LYS A 91 16.81 16.62 -18.52
C LYS A 91 16.97 15.66 -17.34
N VAL A 92 16.45 16.10 -16.19
CA VAL A 92 16.07 15.23 -15.05
C VAL A 92 14.56 15.21 -14.99
N ARG A 93 13.98 14.02 -15.01
CA ARG A 93 12.55 13.82 -14.77
C ARG A 93 12.39 13.13 -13.40
N MET A 94 11.47 13.62 -12.63
CA MET A 94 11.14 13.05 -11.31
C MET A 94 9.64 12.85 -11.22
N ALA A 95 9.23 11.70 -10.71
CA ALA A 95 7.82 11.38 -10.46
C ALA A 95 7.67 10.77 -9.08
N ILE A 96 6.60 11.14 -8.37
CA ILE A 96 6.18 10.50 -7.13
C ILE A 96 4.79 9.94 -7.38
N SER A 97 4.58 8.68 -7.04
CA SER A 97 3.29 8.03 -7.12
C SER A 97 2.91 7.37 -5.79
N ASN A 98 1.60 7.19 -5.58
CA ASN A 98 1.09 6.33 -4.52
C ASN A 98 1.19 4.84 -4.92
N LEU A 99 0.66 3.94 -4.09
CA LEU A 99 0.72 2.49 -4.34
C LEU A 99 -0.18 2.02 -5.50
N GLU A 100 -1.13 2.83 -5.98
CA GLU A 100 -1.92 2.56 -7.19
C GLU A 100 -1.29 3.18 -8.46
N CYS A 101 -0.04 3.65 -8.36
CA CYS A 101 0.67 4.31 -9.47
C CYS A 101 0.00 5.60 -9.96
N GLU A 102 -0.83 6.23 -9.14
CA GLU A 102 -1.32 7.57 -9.44
C GLU A 102 -0.21 8.58 -9.20
N ASN A 103 0.05 9.43 -10.20
CA ASN A 103 1.05 10.47 -10.09
C ASN A 103 0.60 11.56 -9.11
N ILE A 104 1.33 11.70 -8.01
CA ILE A 104 1.11 12.75 -7.02
C ILE A 104 1.88 14.01 -7.42
N CYS A 105 3.08 13.84 -7.95
CA CYS A 105 3.94 14.93 -8.40
C CYS A 105 4.75 14.48 -9.61
N PHE A 106 4.90 15.37 -10.57
CA PHE A 106 5.81 15.19 -11.70
C PHE A 106 6.59 16.47 -11.94
N SER A 107 7.90 16.36 -12.10
CA SER A 107 8.78 17.48 -12.35
C SER A 107 9.79 17.16 -13.45
N VAL A 108 10.05 18.15 -14.30
CA VAL A 108 11.12 18.10 -15.30
C VAL A 108 12.03 19.29 -15.07
N ARG A 109 13.34 19.05 -15.00
CA ARG A 109 14.35 20.08 -14.91
C ARG A 109 15.36 19.91 -16.03
N ILE A 110 15.83 21.02 -16.57
CA ILE A 110 16.89 21.05 -17.59
C ILE A 110 18.19 21.49 -16.92
N TYR A 111 19.27 20.80 -17.20
CA TYR A 111 20.60 21.16 -16.71
C TYR A 111 21.57 21.39 -17.86
N PRO A 112 22.54 22.34 -17.74
CA PRO A 112 23.50 22.65 -18.78
C PRO A 112 24.49 21.48 -18.98
N LYS A 113 25.11 21.43 -20.16
CA LYS A 113 26.02 20.35 -20.56
C LYS A 113 27.29 20.26 -19.68
N ASP A 114 27.68 21.36 -19.09
CA ASP A 114 28.83 21.54 -18.21
C ASP A 114 28.46 21.47 -16.72
N ALA A 115 27.21 21.13 -16.40
CA ALA A 115 26.78 20.95 -15.01
C ALA A 115 27.57 19.83 -14.36
N ASP A 116 28.14 20.11 -13.20
CA ASP A 116 28.75 19.08 -12.37
C ASP A 116 27.72 18.25 -11.61
N LYS A 117 28.20 17.17 -10.98
CA LYS A 117 27.36 16.26 -10.19
C LYS A 117 26.56 16.99 -9.10
N ASP A 118 27.17 17.94 -8.41
CA ASP A 118 26.55 18.61 -7.28
C ASP A 118 25.44 19.56 -7.74
N GLN A 119 25.63 20.24 -8.87
CA GLN A 119 24.61 21.06 -9.51
C GLN A 119 23.39 20.23 -9.92
N VAL A 120 23.60 19.06 -10.54
CA VAL A 120 22.50 18.15 -10.90
C VAL A 120 21.77 17.65 -9.66
N LEU A 121 22.50 17.26 -8.59
CA LEU A 121 21.90 16.83 -7.33
C LEU A 121 21.11 17.95 -6.62
N GLN A 122 21.54 19.19 -6.75
CA GLN A 122 20.79 20.35 -6.21
C GLN A 122 19.47 20.56 -6.93
N LEU A 123 19.41 20.37 -8.25
CA LEU A 123 18.17 20.46 -9.02
C LEU A 123 17.13 19.39 -8.62
N MET A 124 17.61 18.23 -8.16
CA MET A 124 16.73 17.15 -7.70
C MET A 124 16.13 17.40 -6.30
N LYS A 125 16.68 18.36 -5.54
CA LYS A 125 16.21 18.70 -4.18
C LYS A 125 15.21 19.85 -4.13
N GLN A 126 14.99 20.52 -5.25
CA GLN A 126 14.05 21.64 -5.41
C GLN A 126 12.70 21.16 -5.96
#